data_f28c4a7c7900e4ec9d8eaf6df6f446f3
#
_entry.id   f28c4a7c7900e4ec9d8eaf6df6f446f3
#
_cell.length_a   1.000
_cell.length_b   1.000
_cell.length_c   1.000
_cell.angle_alpha   90.00
_cell.angle_beta   90.00
_cell.angle_gamma   90.00
#
_symmetry.space_group_name_H-M   'P 1'
#
loop_
_entity.id
_entity.type
_entity.pdbx_description
1 polymer ?
#
loop_
_entity_poly.entity_id
_entity_poly.type
_entity_poly.pdbx_seq_one_letter_code
_entity_poly.pdbx_strand_id
1 'polypeptide(L)'
;MTAEFPTTTPDVTIDPITASVLQRRVEAIAKEMATMLMRSSRSPIFNEIGDLVTVIFDRHGNTLAQAEFAAIIAFGAHPSLEYIIEYFSDDVHEGDVIIHNDVFHGGNQNADTGIYIPIFSDGELIGWTAAKGHLADIGGMTTGGYNPAAREIWQETLRIPPVKVVDRGVLRQDVWDFIAANIRFDFVMEDVRAMIGCCTVGARRVTEVVDRYGLASYEAHWAYILDSSRKQVEAEVRRWPDGRYHGESFMTSDGIDPEKKYKVAVDIEISGSRITFDFSGSDDQSPGICNMPPAAAKGATRIAFLMLMASGGIRIPTNQGLFAPIETVFRTGSILDPQFPAATIYGNQMCDEVVEAIMLALADALPDRVCAGWNKLMCTATSGVDPRTGEPFAAFTVFQRTGPGGTQGQDGWDALGFTGTAGQMRYPDPEMLELTTPHFLEYLEYLPDSAGAGEFRGGLGTRAAWRTYGEGQIGVTLADNMAAEGAYPSRGLFGGHDSGLNELRLEYPDGTTHEWGSKELVQQPKGTRVISNAGGGAGFGDPKKRPADKVLAEVRDGLLSVERARADYGVVIVDEGNGLQLDATRTAALRA
;
A
#
# COMPACT_ATOMS: atom_id res chain seq x y z
N MET A 1 -24.91 2.61 5.49
CA MET A 1 -26.06 2.08 4.69
C MET A 1 -25.57 0.84 3.97
N THR A 2 -26.26 -0.28 4.11
CA THR A 2 -25.93 -1.52 3.38
C THR A 2 -26.21 -1.26 1.91
N ALA A 3 -25.19 -1.36 1.06
CA ALA A 3 -25.36 -1.29 -0.38
C ALA A 3 -26.29 -2.44 -0.83
N GLU A 4 -27.56 -2.15 -1.04
CA GLU A 4 -28.46 -3.05 -1.75
C GLU A 4 -28.14 -2.89 -3.24
N PHE A 5 -27.49 -3.89 -3.82
CA PHE A 5 -27.33 -3.94 -5.27
C PHE A 5 -28.69 -4.26 -5.88
N PRO A 6 -29.25 -3.41 -6.78
CA PRO A 6 -30.54 -3.66 -7.40
C PRO A 6 -30.48 -4.98 -8.20
N THR A 7 -31.17 -5.98 -7.72
CA THR A 7 -31.02 -7.38 -8.18
C THR A 7 -31.83 -7.75 -9.41
N THR A 8 -32.65 -6.88 -9.98
CA THR A 8 -33.44 -7.23 -11.16
C THR A 8 -33.81 -6.05 -12.06
N THR A 9 -33.32 -6.05 -13.27
CA THR A 9 -34.07 -5.53 -14.41
C THR A 9 -35.09 -6.61 -14.78
N PRO A 10 -36.42 -6.37 -14.76
CA PRO A 10 -37.44 -7.42 -14.80
C PRO A 10 -37.42 -8.35 -16.04
N ASP A 11 -36.76 -7.98 -17.13
CA ASP A 11 -36.84 -8.66 -18.42
C ASP A 11 -35.54 -9.30 -18.92
N VAL A 12 -34.45 -9.33 -18.11
CA VAL A 12 -33.16 -9.90 -18.51
C VAL A 12 -32.94 -11.25 -17.85
N THR A 13 -32.82 -12.32 -18.65
CA THR A 13 -32.39 -13.63 -18.16
C THR A 13 -30.88 -13.61 -17.88
N ILE A 14 -30.49 -13.87 -16.63
CA ILE A 14 -29.09 -13.98 -16.26
C ILE A 14 -28.50 -15.31 -16.72
N ASP A 15 -27.44 -15.22 -17.53
CA ASP A 15 -26.63 -16.36 -17.92
C ASP A 15 -25.28 -16.31 -17.17
N PRO A 16 -24.97 -17.29 -16.30
CA PRO A 16 -23.72 -17.32 -15.54
C PRO A 16 -22.46 -17.36 -16.41
N ILE A 17 -22.54 -17.89 -17.63
CA ILE A 17 -21.42 -17.90 -18.57
C ILE A 17 -21.17 -16.48 -19.08
N THR A 18 -22.20 -15.79 -19.49
CA THR A 18 -22.13 -14.38 -19.91
C THR A 18 -21.64 -13.50 -18.76
N ALA A 19 -22.12 -13.70 -17.53
CA ALA A 19 -21.61 -12.99 -16.34
C ALA A 19 -20.10 -13.18 -16.16
N SER A 20 -19.62 -14.42 -16.24
CA SER A 20 -18.18 -14.73 -16.13
C SER A 20 -17.36 -14.09 -17.25
N VAL A 21 -17.86 -14.10 -18.49
CA VAL A 21 -17.18 -13.47 -19.63
C VAL A 21 -17.12 -11.95 -19.45
N LEU A 22 -18.22 -11.30 -19.05
CA LEU A 22 -18.26 -9.86 -18.79
C LEU A 22 -17.28 -9.47 -17.69
N GLN A 23 -17.29 -10.19 -16.57
CA GLN A 23 -16.37 -9.96 -15.47
C GLN A 23 -14.91 -10.00 -15.94
N ARG A 24 -14.48 -11.09 -16.60
CA ARG A 24 -13.11 -11.23 -17.09
C ARG A 24 -12.73 -10.19 -18.14
N ARG A 25 -13.70 -9.77 -18.95
CA ARG A 25 -13.48 -8.73 -19.95
C ARG A 25 -13.19 -7.37 -19.30
N VAL A 26 -13.98 -6.98 -18.30
CA VAL A 26 -13.79 -5.68 -17.60
C VAL A 26 -12.53 -5.72 -16.73
N GLU A 27 -12.21 -6.84 -16.07
CA GLU A 27 -10.90 -7.05 -15.41
C GLU A 27 -9.72 -6.88 -16.39
N ALA A 28 -9.85 -7.42 -17.61
CA ALA A 28 -8.82 -7.28 -18.64
C ALA A 28 -8.68 -5.82 -19.11
N ILE A 29 -9.79 -5.07 -19.22
CA ILE A 29 -9.76 -3.65 -19.58
C ILE A 29 -9.03 -2.85 -18.48
N ALA A 30 -9.32 -3.07 -17.20
CA ALA A 30 -8.60 -2.41 -16.11
C ALA A 30 -7.09 -2.68 -16.20
N LYS A 31 -6.66 -3.91 -16.48
CA LYS A 31 -5.25 -4.26 -16.68
C LYS A 31 -4.64 -3.62 -17.94
N GLU A 32 -5.40 -3.52 -19.03
CA GLU A 32 -4.98 -2.81 -20.25
C GLU A 32 -4.70 -1.33 -19.94
N MET A 33 -5.60 -0.66 -19.19
CA MET A 33 -5.43 0.71 -18.73
C MET A 33 -4.14 0.88 -17.91
N ALA A 34 -3.90 0.02 -16.91
CA ALA A 34 -2.71 0.08 -16.07
C ALA A 34 -1.43 -0.14 -16.88
N THR A 35 -1.42 -1.13 -17.77
CA THR A 35 -0.28 -1.40 -18.65
C THR A 35 0.02 -0.22 -19.57
N MET A 36 -1.03 0.40 -20.12
CA MET A 36 -0.89 1.60 -20.94
C MET A 36 -0.31 2.76 -20.12
N LEU A 37 -0.83 3.01 -18.93
CA LEU A 37 -0.34 4.07 -18.05
C LEU A 37 1.15 3.88 -17.73
N MET A 38 1.55 2.68 -17.29
CA MET A 38 2.95 2.36 -17.00
C MET A 38 3.89 2.59 -18.20
N ARG A 39 3.43 2.29 -19.42
CA ARG A 39 4.25 2.42 -20.62
C ARG A 39 4.30 3.85 -21.19
N SER A 40 3.31 4.68 -20.90
CA SER A 40 3.22 6.05 -21.42
C SER A 40 3.65 7.11 -20.41
N SER A 41 3.75 6.77 -19.13
CA SER A 41 4.22 7.66 -18.07
C SER A 41 5.72 7.96 -18.17
N ARG A 42 6.12 9.06 -17.56
CA ARG A 42 7.51 9.54 -17.53
C ARG A 42 8.17 9.33 -16.19
N SER A 43 7.38 9.39 -15.11
CA SER A 43 7.87 9.20 -13.75
C SER A 43 8.31 7.76 -13.49
N PRO A 44 9.51 7.52 -12.92
CA PRO A 44 9.91 6.21 -12.41
C PRO A 44 8.94 5.63 -11.37
N ILE A 45 8.17 6.45 -10.67
CA ILE A 45 7.16 6.00 -9.71
C ILE A 45 6.08 5.18 -10.44
N PHE A 46 5.67 5.59 -11.64
CA PHE A 46 4.68 4.87 -12.42
C PHE A 46 5.30 3.76 -13.27
N ASN A 47 6.35 4.06 -14.04
CA ASN A 47 6.87 3.13 -15.04
C ASN A 47 7.79 2.03 -14.48
N GLU A 48 8.57 2.33 -13.42
CA GLU A 48 9.48 1.38 -12.77
C GLU A 48 8.83 0.72 -11.54
N ILE A 49 8.35 1.54 -10.58
CA ILE A 49 7.84 1.08 -9.29
C ILE A 49 6.41 0.55 -9.42
N GLY A 50 5.58 1.19 -10.26
CA GLY A 50 4.18 0.83 -10.46
C GLY A 50 3.26 1.31 -9.35
N ASP A 51 3.53 2.49 -8.75
CA ASP A 51 2.71 3.05 -7.69
C ASP A 51 1.45 3.74 -8.24
N LEU A 52 0.58 2.91 -8.81
CA LEU A 52 -0.63 3.33 -9.49
C LEU A 52 -1.73 2.27 -9.40
N VAL A 53 -2.94 2.68 -9.76
CA VAL A 53 -4.11 1.81 -9.92
C VAL A 53 -4.99 2.32 -11.06
N THR A 54 -5.72 1.42 -11.70
CA THR A 54 -6.81 1.74 -12.62
C THR A 54 -8.06 1.00 -12.20
N VAL A 55 -9.20 1.69 -12.25
CA VAL A 55 -10.47 1.18 -11.74
C VAL A 55 -11.58 1.46 -12.74
N ILE A 56 -12.53 0.53 -12.83
CA ILE A 56 -13.78 0.68 -13.57
C ILE A 56 -14.93 0.54 -12.58
N PHE A 57 -15.86 1.49 -12.64
CA PHE A 57 -17.02 1.56 -11.77
C PHE A 57 -18.31 1.55 -12.58
N ASP A 58 -19.40 1.15 -11.93
CA ASP A 58 -20.74 1.37 -12.47
C ASP A 58 -21.17 2.85 -12.35
N ARG A 59 -22.38 3.16 -12.83
CA ARG A 59 -22.94 4.54 -12.75
C ARG A 59 -23.10 5.08 -11.33
N HIS A 60 -23.21 4.19 -10.34
CA HIS A 60 -23.40 4.52 -8.93
C HIS A 60 -22.08 4.61 -8.14
N GLY A 61 -20.94 4.40 -8.80
CA GLY A 61 -19.62 4.41 -8.17
C GLY A 61 -19.20 3.07 -7.56
N ASN A 62 -19.98 1.97 -7.73
CA ASN A 62 -19.54 0.67 -7.25
C ASN A 62 -18.36 0.14 -8.07
N THR A 63 -17.30 -0.30 -7.41
CA THR A 63 -16.15 -0.91 -8.08
C THR A 63 -16.56 -2.21 -8.76
N LEU A 64 -16.38 -2.28 -10.09
CA LEU A 64 -16.61 -3.47 -10.90
C LEU A 64 -15.31 -4.29 -11.05
N ALA A 65 -14.22 -3.61 -11.41
CA ALA A 65 -12.92 -4.24 -11.57
C ALA A 65 -11.81 -3.20 -11.36
N GLN A 66 -10.65 -3.69 -10.95
CA GLN A 66 -9.45 -2.86 -10.76
C GLN A 66 -8.19 -3.63 -11.13
N ALA A 67 -7.13 -2.89 -11.51
CA ALA A 67 -5.78 -3.41 -11.62
C ALA A 67 -4.97 -2.81 -10.49
N GLU A 68 -4.62 -3.64 -9.52
CA GLU A 68 -3.95 -3.26 -8.29
C GLU A 68 -2.44 -3.42 -8.48
N PHE A 69 -1.69 -2.34 -8.27
CA PHE A 69 -0.25 -2.38 -8.06
C PHE A 69 0.10 -1.77 -6.70
N ALA A 70 -0.70 -0.78 -6.24
CA ALA A 70 -0.67 -0.25 -4.89
C ALA A 70 -2.06 -0.40 -4.27
N ALA A 71 -2.27 -1.42 -3.45
CA ALA A 71 -3.58 -1.79 -2.92
C ALA A 71 -4.24 -0.66 -2.12
N ILE A 72 -3.47 0.09 -1.32
CA ILE A 72 -3.99 1.22 -0.53
C ILE A 72 -4.57 2.34 -1.42
N ILE A 73 -3.96 2.59 -2.58
CA ILE A 73 -4.45 3.56 -3.56
C ILE A 73 -5.72 3.04 -4.25
N ALA A 74 -5.76 1.73 -4.57
CA ALA A 74 -6.90 1.09 -5.21
C ALA A 74 -8.18 1.26 -4.39
N PHE A 75 -8.10 0.96 -3.10
CA PHE A 75 -9.26 1.08 -2.21
C PHE A 75 -9.59 2.52 -1.82
N GLY A 76 -8.66 3.47 -2.04
CA GLY A 76 -8.90 4.89 -1.91
C GLY A 76 -9.60 5.54 -3.13
N ALA A 77 -9.72 4.83 -4.27
CA ALA A 77 -10.36 5.39 -5.46
C ALA A 77 -11.89 5.46 -5.34
N HIS A 78 -12.52 4.49 -4.67
CA HIS A 78 -13.97 4.45 -4.48
C HIS A 78 -14.48 5.63 -3.62
N PRO A 79 -13.95 5.93 -2.41
CA PRO A 79 -14.41 7.08 -1.64
C PRO A 79 -14.22 8.42 -2.37
N SER A 80 -13.15 8.55 -3.16
CA SER A 80 -12.96 9.73 -4.00
C SER A 80 -14.07 9.88 -5.05
N LEU A 81 -14.46 8.78 -5.71
CA LEU A 81 -15.54 8.82 -6.70
C LEU A 81 -16.90 9.08 -6.06
N GLU A 82 -17.19 8.49 -4.89
CA GLU A 82 -18.43 8.77 -4.14
C GLU A 82 -18.57 10.27 -3.89
N TYR A 83 -17.50 10.92 -3.42
CA TYR A 83 -17.51 12.39 -3.22
C TYR A 83 -17.63 13.17 -4.52
N ILE A 84 -16.97 12.76 -5.61
CA ILE A 84 -17.08 13.40 -6.92
C ILE A 84 -18.52 13.36 -7.44
N ILE A 85 -19.20 12.22 -7.33
CA ILE A 85 -20.60 12.04 -7.74
C ILE A 85 -21.51 12.96 -6.91
N GLU A 86 -21.31 13.02 -5.59
CA GLU A 86 -22.07 13.93 -4.71
C GLU A 86 -21.80 15.39 -5.06
N TYR A 87 -20.53 15.76 -5.27
CA TYR A 87 -20.09 17.14 -5.52
C TYR A 87 -20.67 17.73 -6.82
N PHE A 88 -20.60 16.98 -7.91
CA PHE A 88 -21.10 17.45 -9.22
C PHE A 88 -22.59 17.19 -9.42
N SER A 89 -23.15 16.18 -8.75
CA SER A 89 -24.57 15.81 -8.90
C SER A 89 -24.97 15.71 -10.39
N ASP A 90 -25.86 16.60 -10.88
CA ASP A 90 -26.33 16.59 -12.26
C ASP A 90 -25.36 17.28 -13.25
N ASP A 91 -24.27 17.90 -12.77
CA ASP A 91 -23.27 18.57 -13.61
C ASP A 91 -22.14 17.62 -14.04
N VAL A 92 -22.50 16.43 -14.51
CA VAL A 92 -21.59 15.45 -15.11
C VAL A 92 -22.00 15.22 -16.55
N HIS A 93 -21.08 15.43 -17.50
CA HIS A 93 -21.39 15.38 -18.92
C HIS A 93 -20.40 14.50 -19.68
N GLU A 94 -20.82 14.03 -20.85
CA GLU A 94 -19.94 13.31 -21.77
C GLU A 94 -18.75 14.19 -22.16
N GLY A 95 -17.55 13.62 -22.09
CA GLY A 95 -16.29 14.29 -22.37
C GLY A 95 -15.68 15.05 -21.19
N ASP A 96 -16.28 14.98 -20.01
CA ASP A 96 -15.68 15.52 -18.79
C ASP A 96 -14.47 14.69 -18.34
N VAL A 97 -13.45 15.37 -17.79
CA VAL A 97 -12.33 14.76 -17.09
C VAL A 97 -12.14 15.49 -15.77
N ILE A 98 -12.26 14.77 -14.68
CA ILE A 98 -12.18 15.32 -13.33
C ILE A 98 -10.86 14.89 -12.70
N ILE A 99 -10.13 15.86 -12.10
CA ILE A 99 -8.95 15.60 -11.27
C ILE A 99 -9.31 15.84 -9.80
N HIS A 100 -8.74 15.02 -8.90
CA HIS A 100 -9.00 15.10 -7.47
C HIS A 100 -7.88 14.46 -6.65
N ASN A 101 -7.50 15.11 -5.50
CA ASN A 101 -6.61 14.48 -4.52
C ASN A 101 -6.95 14.82 -3.05
N ASP A 102 -8.02 15.58 -2.78
CA ASP A 102 -8.31 16.12 -1.45
C ASP A 102 -8.64 15.03 -0.43
N VAL A 103 -7.77 14.85 0.56
CA VAL A 103 -7.87 13.81 1.60
C VAL A 103 -9.05 14.00 2.55
N PHE A 104 -9.53 15.24 2.74
CA PHE A 104 -10.70 15.54 3.57
C PHE A 104 -12.03 15.32 2.82
N HIS A 105 -11.94 14.96 1.55
CA HIS A 105 -13.07 14.71 0.66
C HIS A 105 -12.89 13.42 -0.15
N GLY A 106 -12.56 12.33 0.53
CA GLY A 106 -12.46 10.99 -0.06
C GLY A 106 -11.08 10.62 -0.64
N GLY A 107 -10.10 11.52 -0.63
CA GLY A 107 -8.72 11.19 -0.97
C GLY A 107 -8.04 10.36 0.12
N ASN A 108 -7.06 9.53 -0.25
CA ASN A 108 -6.29 8.73 0.70
C ASN A 108 -4.96 9.40 1.08
N GLN A 109 -4.31 10.07 0.14
CA GLN A 109 -3.10 10.87 0.32
C GLN A 109 -3.07 11.94 -0.76
N ASN A 110 -2.64 13.17 -0.45
CA ASN A 110 -2.70 14.25 -1.46
C ASN A 110 -1.77 14.03 -2.66
N ALA A 111 -0.65 13.32 -2.48
CA ALA A 111 0.22 12.93 -3.58
C ALA A 111 -0.45 11.91 -4.52
N ASP A 112 -1.41 11.12 -4.01
CA ASP A 112 -2.16 10.13 -4.79
C ASP A 112 -3.29 10.82 -5.56
N THR A 113 -2.93 11.47 -6.65
CA THR A 113 -3.87 12.19 -7.49
C THR A 113 -4.65 11.22 -8.39
N GLY A 114 -5.97 11.44 -8.50
CA GLY A 114 -6.87 10.66 -9.33
C GLY A 114 -7.44 11.43 -10.50
N ILE A 115 -7.56 10.76 -11.65
CA ILE A 115 -8.32 11.17 -12.83
C ILE A 115 -9.54 10.29 -12.92
N TYR A 116 -10.72 10.90 -13.11
CA TYR A 116 -12.02 10.25 -13.21
C TYR A 116 -12.73 10.70 -14.48
N ILE A 117 -13.15 9.74 -15.31
CA ILE A 117 -13.86 10.01 -16.57
C ILE A 117 -15.19 9.28 -16.56
N PRO A 118 -16.33 10.00 -16.69
CA PRO A 118 -17.64 9.39 -16.83
C PRO A 118 -17.76 8.70 -18.20
N ILE A 119 -18.43 7.56 -18.22
CA ILE A 119 -18.71 6.79 -19.43
C ILE A 119 -20.17 6.98 -19.81
N PHE A 120 -20.41 7.47 -21.01
CA PHE A 120 -21.74 7.65 -21.56
C PHE A 120 -22.01 6.69 -22.73
N SER A 121 -23.24 6.22 -22.85
CA SER A 121 -23.76 5.48 -23.99
C SER A 121 -25.15 6.00 -24.31
N ASP A 122 -25.39 6.41 -25.55
CA ASP A 122 -26.66 7.01 -26.00
C ASP A 122 -27.18 8.17 -25.12
N GLY A 123 -26.24 8.95 -24.56
CA GLY A 123 -26.54 10.10 -23.69
C GLY A 123 -26.84 9.74 -22.23
N GLU A 124 -26.79 8.47 -21.84
CA GLU A 124 -26.92 8.02 -20.45
C GLU A 124 -25.55 7.73 -19.81
N LEU A 125 -25.38 8.14 -18.55
CA LEU A 125 -24.21 7.76 -17.74
C LEU A 125 -24.32 6.26 -17.40
N ILE A 126 -23.32 5.48 -17.81
CA ILE A 126 -23.30 4.02 -17.59
C ILE A 126 -22.21 3.56 -16.64
N GLY A 127 -21.22 4.40 -16.32
CA GLY A 127 -20.12 4.05 -15.44
C GLY A 127 -19.02 5.10 -15.43
N TRP A 128 -17.87 4.70 -14.84
CA TRP A 128 -16.71 5.56 -14.72
C TRP A 128 -15.42 4.75 -14.92
N THR A 129 -14.42 5.39 -15.49
CA THR A 129 -13.03 4.93 -15.41
C THR A 129 -12.23 5.86 -14.52
N ALA A 130 -11.30 5.29 -13.77
CA ALA A 130 -10.35 6.07 -13.00
C ALA A 130 -8.93 5.52 -13.14
N ALA A 131 -7.97 6.43 -13.10
CA ALA A 131 -6.57 6.16 -12.85
C ALA A 131 -6.13 7.00 -11.65
N LYS A 132 -5.48 6.38 -10.67
CA LYS A 132 -4.98 7.07 -9.48
C LYS A 132 -3.56 6.60 -9.20
N GLY A 133 -2.68 7.50 -8.75
CA GLY A 133 -1.31 7.14 -8.46
C GLY A 133 -0.53 8.25 -7.80
N HIS A 134 0.61 7.86 -7.24
CA HIS A 134 1.49 8.76 -6.52
C HIS A 134 2.30 9.63 -7.50
N LEU A 135 1.93 10.89 -7.64
CA LEU A 135 2.68 11.83 -8.47
C LEU A 135 4.02 12.20 -7.80
N ALA A 136 5.08 12.26 -8.58
CA ALA A 136 6.43 12.54 -8.07
C ALA A 136 6.57 13.91 -7.39
N ASP A 137 5.73 14.86 -7.76
CA ASP A 137 5.61 16.18 -7.14
C ASP A 137 4.25 16.79 -7.48
N ILE A 138 3.60 17.32 -6.49
CA ILE A 138 2.33 18.05 -6.64
C ILE A 138 2.36 19.35 -5.79
N GLY A 139 3.51 20.05 -5.79
CA GLY A 139 3.71 21.28 -5.04
C GLY A 139 4.06 21.05 -3.56
N GLY A 140 3.81 22.06 -2.73
CA GLY A 140 4.14 22.05 -1.31
C GLY A 140 5.54 22.57 -0.99
N MET A 141 5.97 22.45 0.28
CA MET A 141 7.23 23.01 0.76
C MET A 141 8.46 22.21 0.30
N THR A 142 8.32 20.91 0.21
CA THR A 142 9.39 19.98 -0.21
C THR A 142 9.01 19.26 -1.48
N THR A 143 10.00 18.84 -2.25
CA THR A 143 9.77 17.99 -3.42
C THR A 143 9.12 16.68 -3.00
N GLY A 144 8.07 16.27 -3.71
CA GLY A 144 7.28 15.08 -3.38
C GLY A 144 6.34 15.24 -2.18
N GLY A 145 6.30 16.42 -1.55
CA GLY A 145 5.37 16.72 -0.45
C GLY A 145 5.75 16.19 0.92
N TYR A 146 6.74 15.32 1.02
CA TYR A 146 7.15 14.75 2.31
C TYR A 146 7.99 15.73 3.11
N ASN A 147 7.34 16.40 4.05
CA ASN A 147 7.99 17.34 4.95
C ASN A 147 7.70 16.96 6.41
N PRO A 148 8.64 16.34 7.14
CA PRO A 148 8.45 15.98 8.55
C PRO A 148 8.12 17.16 9.46
N ALA A 149 8.49 18.37 9.05
CA ALA A 149 8.18 19.59 9.79
C ALA A 149 6.78 20.16 9.52
N ALA A 150 5.99 19.55 8.61
CA ALA A 150 4.64 20.03 8.33
C ALA A 150 3.69 19.86 9.52
N ARG A 151 2.80 20.83 9.69
CA ARG A 151 1.76 20.88 10.73
C ARG A 151 0.38 21.03 10.13
N GLU A 152 0.34 21.42 8.88
CA GLU A 152 -0.88 21.73 8.13
C GLU A 152 -0.77 21.19 6.72
N ILE A 153 -1.89 20.78 6.17
CA ILE A 153 -1.99 20.19 4.83
C ILE A 153 -1.39 21.05 3.71
N TRP A 154 -1.44 22.39 3.84
CA TRP A 154 -0.87 23.32 2.84
C TRP A 154 0.67 23.29 2.77
N GLN A 155 1.33 22.75 3.79
CA GLN A 155 2.78 22.60 3.80
C GLN A 155 3.23 21.33 3.06
N GLU A 156 2.31 20.40 2.78
CA GLU A 156 2.61 19.12 2.17
C GLU A 156 2.53 19.18 0.64
N THR A 157 1.35 19.49 0.09
CA THR A 157 1.11 19.46 -1.36
C THR A 157 0.01 20.45 -1.76
N LEU A 158 -0.17 20.66 -3.07
CA LEU A 158 -1.35 21.32 -3.61
C LEU A 158 -2.58 20.43 -3.38
N ARG A 159 -3.56 20.94 -2.66
CA ARG A 159 -4.84 20.28 -2.46
C ARG A 159 -5.79 20.62 -3.62
N ILE A 160 -6.23 19.61 -4.36
CA ILE A 160 -7.10 19.75 -5.53
C ILE A 160 -8.45 19.13 -5.17
N PRO A 161 -9.50 19.96 -4.91
CA PRO A 161 -10.87 19.47 -4.80
C PRO A 161 -11.33 18.91 -6.16
N PRO A 162 -12.49 18.23 -6.25
CA PRO A 162 -13.00 17.82 -7.55
C PRO A 162 -13.11 19.00 -8.52
N VAL A 163 -12.32 18.96 -9.59
CA VAL A 163 -12.35 20.03 -10.62
C VAL A 163 -12.24 19.41 -12.01
N LYS A 164 -13.05 19.94 -12.96
CA LYS A 164 -12.98 19.53 -14.36
C LYS A 164 -11.74 20.14 -15.00
N VAL A 165 -10.79 19.32 -15.42
CA VAL A 165 -9.66 19.74 -16.27
C VAL A 165 -10.03 19.70 -17.75
N VAL A 166 -11.06 18.89 -18.11
CA VAL A 166 -11.74 18.92 -19.40
C VAL A 166 -13.23 19.02 -19.10
N ASP A 167 -13.92 19.97 -19.71
CA ASP A 167 -15.36 20.19 -19.60
C ASP A 167 -16.00 19.93 -20.97
N ARG A 168 -16.83 18.90 -21.07
CA ARG A 168 -17.50 18.49 -22.32
C ARG A 168 -16.57 18.40 -23.53
N GLY A 169 -15.41 17.78 -23.34
CA GLY A 169 -14.41 17.60 -24.38
C GLY A 169 -13.49 18.80 -24.62
N VAL A 170 -13.65 19.91 -23.90
CA VAL A 170 -12.83 21.11 -24.03
C VAL A 170 -11.89 21.26 -22.85
N LEU A 171 -10.58 21.27 -23.13
CA LEU A 171 -9.56 21.47 -22.08
C LEU A 171 -9.76 22.82 -21.38
N ARG A 172 -9.84 22.80 -20.07
CA ARG A 172 -9.85 23.97 -19.20
C ARG A 172 -8.40 24.44 -19.00
N GLN A 173 -7.92 25.24 -19.97
CA GLN A 173 -6.53 25.71 -19.98
C GLN A 173 -6.18 26.49 -18.72
N ASP A 174 -7.12 27.27 -18.19
CA ASP A 174 -6.97 28.02 -16.94
C ASP A 174 -6.71 27.12 -15.73
N VAL A 175 -7.43 26.00 -15.62
CA VAL A 175 -7.24 24.99 -14.54
C VAL A 175 -5.93 24.24 -14.74
N TRP A 176 -5.65 23.84 -15.99
CA TRP A 176 -4.42 23.13 -16.34
C TRP A 176 -3.18 23.95 -15.99
N ASP A 177 -3.13 25.21 -16.41
CA ASP A 177 -2.01 26.11 -16.16
C ASP A 177 -1.86 26.43 -14.66
N PHE A 178 -2.99 26.57 -13.94
CA PHE A 178 -2.96 26.75 -12.49
C PHE A 178 -2.29 25.56 -11.78
N ILE A 179 -2.64 24.33 -12.14
CA ILE A 179 -2.04 23.14 -11.55
C ILE A 179 -0.56 23.05 -11.94
N ALA A 180 -0.24 23.20 -13.23
CA ALA A 180 1.13 23.13 -13.75
C ALA A 180 2.07 24.15 -13.10
N ALA A 181 1.60 25.36 -12.83
CA ALA A 181 2.38 26.41 -12.17
C ALA A 181 2.80 26.06 -10.73
N ASN A 182 2.15 25.10 -10.09
CA ASN A 182 2.45 24.65 -8.73
C ASN A 182 3.31 23.37 -8.70
N ILE A 183 3.70 22.83 -9.84
CA ILE A 183 4.47 21.58 -9.98
C ILE A 183 5.90 21.91 -10.42
N ARG A 184 6.90 21.26 -9.81
CA ARG A 184 8.33 21.54 -10.10
C ARG A 184 8.84 20.85 -11.36
N PHE A 185 8.20 19.73 -11.75
CA PHE A 185 8.67 18.89 -12.84
C PHE A 185 7.64 18.77 -13.96
N ASP A 186 7.98 19.19 -15.17
CA ASP A 186 7.10 19.14 -16.34
C ASP A 186 6.59 17.71 -16.63
N PHE A 187 7.41 16.68 -16.37
CA PHE A 187 7.03 15.29 -16.61
C PHE A 187 5.85 14.81 -15.77
N VAL A 188 5.54 15.46 -14.64
CA VAL A 188 4.37 15.14 -13.83
C VAL A 188 3.08 15.45 -14.59
N MET A 189 3.05 16.56 -15.32
CA MET A 189 1.89 16.90 -16.15
C MET A 189 1.76 15.94 -17.37
N GLU A 190 2.87 15.38 -17.84
CA GLU A 190 2.83 14.30 -18.85
C GLU A 190 2.23 13.01 -18.25
N ASP A 191 2.53 12.70 -16.99
CA ASP A 191 1.89 11.58 -16.29
C ASP A 191 0.38 11.80 -16.12
N VAL A 192 -0.06 13.00 -15.79
CA VAL A 192 -1.50 13.36 -15.75
C VAL A 192 -2.15 13.16 -17.14
N ARG A 193 -1.47 13.54 -18.23
CA ARG A 193 -1.96 13.25 -19.60
C ARG A 193 -2.03 11.76 -19.89
N ALA A 194 -1.05 10.98 -19.44
CA ALA A 194 -1.07 9.52 -19.57
C ALA A 194 -2.23 8.88 -18.81
N MET A 195 -2.55 9.40 -17.61
CA MET A 195 -3.72 8.99 -16.81
C MET A 195 -5.02 9.28 -17.55
N ILE A 196 -5.18 10.47 -18.13
CA ILE A 196 -6.34 10.82 -18.97
C ILE A 196 -6.44 9.88 -20.15
N GLY A 197 -5.33 9.63 -20.85
CA GLY A 197 -5.27 8.75 -22.01
C GLY A 197 -5.71 7.31 -21.70
N CYS A 198 -5.20 6.72 -20.61
CA CYS A 198 -5.58 5.36 -20.25
C CYS A 198 -7.05 5.25 -19.80
N CYS A 199 -7.59 6.25 -19.08
CA CYS A 199 -9.00 6.30 -18.71
C CYS A 199 -9.90 6.44 -19.96
N THR A 200 -9.52 7.27 -20.93
CA THR A 200 -10.25 7.44 -22.19
C THR A 200 -10.30 6.13 -22.99
N VAL A 201 -9.19 5.39 -23.04
CA VAL A 201 -9.16 4.06 -23.68
C VAL A 201 -10.05 3.09 -22.92
N GLY A 202 -9.98 3.08 -21.59
CA GLY A 202 -10.84 2.25 -20.75
C GLY A 202 -12.33 2.51 -20.99
N ALA A 203 -12.73 3.80 -21.00
CA ALA A 203 -14.10 4.22 -21.27
C ALA A 203 -14.60 3.68 -22.62
N ARG A 204 -13.84 3.89 -23.69
CA ARG A 204 -14.17 3.35 -25.02
C ARG A 204 -14.32 1.82 -25.01
N ARG A 205 -13.39 1.11 -24.34
CA ARG A 205 -13.45 -0.36 -24.24
C ARG A 205 -14.68 -0.85 -23.49
N VAL A 206 -15.11 -0.14 -22.44
CA VAL A 206 -16.36 -0.47 -21.73
C VAL A 206 -17.57 -0.23 -22.63
N THR A 207 -17.60 0.88 -23.38
CA THR A 207 -18.68 1.14 -24.37
C THR A 207 -18.75 0.04 -25.42
N GLU A 208 -17.61 -0.42 -25.97
CA GLU A 208 -17.58 -1.57 -26.90
C GLU A 208 -18.19 -2.85 -26.30
N VAL A 209 -18.04 -3.05 -24.98
CA VAL A 209 -18.69 -4.18 -24.28
C VAL A 209 -20.20 -3.97 -24.18
N VAL A 210 -20.62 -2.75 -23.82
CA VAL A 210 -22.05 -2.39 -23.73
C VAL A 210 -22.73 -2.51 -25.09
N ASP A 211 -22.12 -2.03 -26.17
CA ASP A 211 -22.63 -2.14 -27.54
C ASP A 211 -22.83 -3.60 -27.96
N ARG A 212 -21.93 -4.50 -27.54
CA ARG A 212 -21.99 -5.91 -27.87
C ARG A 212 -23.09 -6.68 -27.14
N TYR A 213 -23.30 -6.37 -25.84
CA TYR A 213 -24.21 -7.17 -24.99
C TYR A 213 -25.52 -6.45 -24.70
N GLY A 214 -25.64 -5.17 -25.03
CA GLY A 214 -26.75 -4.31 -24.68
C GLY A 214 -26.66 -3.79 -23.23
N LEU A 215 -27.01 -2.52 -22.99
CA LEU A 215 -26.88 -1.86 -21.67
C LEU A 215 -27.66 -2.62 -20.59
N ALA A 216 -28.93 -2.95 -20.83
CA ALA A 216 -29.76 -3.67 -19.84
C ALA A 216 -29.14 -5.02 -19.43
N SER A 217 -28.58 -5.76 -20.40
CA SER A 217 -27.90 -7.03 -20.14
C SER A 217 -26.61 -6.81 -19.35
N TYR A 218 -25.80 -5.81 -19.72
CA TYR A 218 -24.58 -5.45 -19.02
C TYR A 218 -24.85 -5.14 -17.55
N GLU A 219 -25.80 -4.26 -17.25
CA GLU A 219 -26.15 -3.87 -15.89
C GLU A 219 -26.72 -5.03 -15.06
N ALA A 220 -27.62 -5.81 -15.63
CA ALA A 220 -28.22 -6.95 -14.94
C ALA A 220 -27.17 -8.02 -14.58
N HIS A 221 -26.23 -8.30 -15.47
CA HIS A 221 -25.14 -9.24 -15.18
C HIS A 221 -24.16 -8.69 -14.13
N TRP A 222 -23.86 -7.37 -14.12
CA TRP A 222 -23.03 -6.79 -13.10
C TRP A 222 -23.70 -6.79 -11.73
N ALA A 223 -25.00 -6.49 -11.66
CA ALA A 223 -25.75 -6.63 -10.40
C ALA A 223 -25.68 -8.07 -9.86
N TYR A 224 -25.81 -9.08 -10.75
CA TYR A 224 -25.63 -10.49 -10.39
C TYR A 224 -24.21 -10.81 -9.92
N ILE A 225 -23.17 -10.29 -10.57
CA ILE A 225 -21.76 -10.53 -10.19
C ILE A 225 -21.47 -9.94 -8.79
N LEU A 226 -21.90 -8.70 -8.54
CA LEU A 226 -21.72 -8.03 -7.26
C LEU A 226 -22.48 -8.77 -6.13
N ASP A 227 -23.72 -9.15 -6.36
CA ASP A 227 -24.52 -9.93 -5.40
C ASP A 227 -23.95 -11.33 -5.17
N SER A 228 -23.41 -11.98 -6.20
CA SER A 228 -22.72 -13.26 -6.07
C SER A 228 -21.46 -13.14 -5.20
N SER A 229 -20.64 -12.09 -5.40
CA SER A 229 -19.49 -11.82 -4.57
C SER A 229 -19.90 -11.56 -3.12
N ARG A 230 -20.93 -10.73 -2.90
CA ARG A 230 -21.50 -10.48 -1.56
C ARG A 230 -21.96 -11.78 -0.87
N LYS A 231 -22.72 -12.63 -1.55
CA LYS A 231 -23.20 -13.90 -1.00
C LYS A 231 -22.07 -14.86 -0.64
N GLN A 232 -21.02 -14.90 -1.46
CA GLN A 232 -19.85 -15.75 -1.19
C GLN A 232 -19.08 -15.28 0.04
N VAL A 233 -18.82 -13.97 0.16
CA VAL A 233 -18.10 -13.43 1.31
C VAL A 233 -18.95 -13.52 2.59
N GLU A 234 -20.25 -13.26 2.53
CA GLU A 234 -21.16 -13.45 3.68
C GLU A 234 -21.20 -14.90 4.14
N ALA A 235 -21.18 -15.87 3.20
CA ALA A 235 -21.13 -17.29 3.55
C ALA A 235 -19.80 -17.67 4.23
N GLU A 236 -18.70 -17.03 3.87
CA GLU A 236 -17.42 -17.24 4.54
C GLU A 236 -17.40 -16.60 5.94
N VAL A 237 -17.83 -15.34 6.07
CA VAL A 237 -17.88 -14.66 7.37
C VAL A 237 -18.77 -15.40 8.37
N ARG A 238 -19.88 -16.02 7.92
CA ARG A 238 -20.72 -16.89 8.79
C ARG A 238 -20.00 -18.11 9.37
N ARG A 239 -18.85 -18.50 8.85
CA ARG A 239 -18.03 -19.59 9.41
C ARG A 239 -17.09 -19.11 10.50
N TRP A 240 -16.88 -17.81 10.58
CA TRP A 240 -16.04 -17.21 11.61
C TRP A 240 -16.79 -17.17 12.94
N PRO A 241 -16.11 -17.33 14.08
CA PRO A 241 -16.78 -17.28 15.37
C PRO A 241 -17.38 -15.90 15.62
N ASP A 242 -18.68 -15.86 15.99
CA ASP A 242 -19.30 -14.64 16.50
C ASP A 242 -18.62 -14.19 17.79
N GLY A 243 -18.44 -12.88 17.97
CA GLY A 243 -17.79 -12.35 19.16
C GLY A 243 -17.27 -10.93 18.99
N ARG A 244 -16.61 -10.49 20.06
CA ARG A 244 -15.89 -9.21 20.11
C ARG A 244 -14.42 -9.46 20.36
N TYR A 245 -13.59 -8.82 19.59
CA TYR A 245 -12.14 -9.02 19.55
C TYR A 245 -11.45 -7.68 19.59
N HIS A 246 -10.35 -7.58 20.33
CA HIS A 246 -9.59 -6.34 20.49
C HIS A 246 -8.15 -6.52 20.06
N GLY A 247 -7.59 -5.51 19.37
CA GLY A 247 -6.19 -5.48 18.98
C GLY A 247 -5.64 -4.06 18.91
N GLU A 248 -4.34 -3.94 19.16
CA GLU A 248 -3.64 -2.67 19.15
C GLU A 248 -2.30 -2.81 18.43
N SER A 249 -1.91 -1.78 17.71
CA SER A 249 -0.56 -1.60 17.16
C SER A 249 -0.12 -0.15 17.35
N PHE A 250 1.17 0.11 17.20
CA PHE A 250 1.73 1.42 17.49
C PHE A 250 2.62 1.89 16.35
N MET A 251 2.42 3.14 15.96
CA MET A 251 3.33 3.88 15.12
C MET A 251 4.30 4.67 16.01
N THR A 252 5.56 4.72 15.62
CA THR A 252 6.60 5.47 16.34
C THR A 252 6.88 6.79 15.65
N SER A 253 7.07 7.87 16.41
CA SER A 253 7.36 9.22 15.93
C SER A 253 6.31 9.81 14.99
N ASP A 254 6.06 11.08 15.10
CA ASP A 254 5.20 11.85 14.17
C ASP A 254 5.99 12.86 13.32
N GLY A 255 7.31 12.77 13.35
CA GLY A 255 8.21 13.74 12.74
C GLY A 255 8.49 14.98 13.61
N ILE A 256 7.84 15.09 14.78
CA ILE A 256 8.02 16.21 15.75
C ILE A 256 8.69 15.70 17.02
N ASP A 257 8.12 14.65 17.58
CA ASP A 257 8.57 14.00 18.80
C ASP A 257 8.98 12.55 18.46
N PRO A 258 10.29 12.27 18.40
CA PRO A 258 10.79 10.94 18.04
C PRO A 258 10.48 9.87 19.10
N GLU A 259 10.17 10.25 20.33
CA GLU A 259 9.84 9.32 21.41
C GLU A 259 8.33 9.03 21.50
N LYS A 260 7.51 9.83 20.81
CA LYS A 260 6.06 9.69 20.83
C LYS A 260 5.64 8.43 20.07
N LYS A 261 4.76 7.66 20.70
CA LYS A 261 4.05 6.53 20.06
C LYS A 261 2.58 6.85 19.96
N TYR A 262 1.99 6.50 18.84
CA TYR A 262 0.57 6.66 18.57
C TYR A 262 -0.09 5.31 18.43
N LYS A 263 -1.12 5.08 19.22
CA LYS A 263 -1.87 3.84 19.23
C LYS A 263 -2.93 3.83 18.12
N VAL A 264 -2.93 2.75 17.34
CA VAL A 264 -4.04 2.32 16.49
C VAL A 264 -4.72 1.16 17.20
N ALA A 265 -5.94 1.34 17.64
CA ALA A 265 -6.74 0.31 18.33
C ALA A 265 -7.98 -0.03 17.50
N VAL A 266 -8.35 -1.31 17.48
CA VAL A 266 -9.56 -1.80 16.82
C VAL A 266 -10.34 -2.73 17.74
N ASP A 267 -11.63 -2.47 17.86
CA ASP A 267 -12.62 -3.40 18.40
C ASP A 267 -13.41 -4.01 17.23
N ILE A 268 -13.33 -5.33 17.06
CA ILE A 268 -13.97 -6.04 15.95
C ILE A 268 -15.16 -6.80 16.49
N GLU A 269 -16.34 -6.56 15.91
CA GLU A 269 -17.54 -7.35 16.19
C GLU A 269 -17.91 -8.21 14.98
N ILE A 270 -17.93 -9.53 15.15
CA ILE A 270 -18.44 -10.49 14.17
C ILE A 270 -19.81 -10.94 14.62
N SER A 271 -20.82 -10.76 13.78
CA SER A 271 -22.20 -11.15 14.04
C SER A 271 -22.85 -11.72 12.77
N GLY A 272 -22.98 -13.03 12.73
CA GLY A 272 -23.50 -13.77 11.58
C GLY A 272 -22.65 -13.55 10.33
N SER A 273 -23.17 -12.78 9.37
CA SER A 273 -22.45 -12.48 8.11
C SER A 273 -21.83 -11.10 8.05
N ARG A 274 -21.86 -10.34 9.14
CA ARG A 274 -21.35 -8.96 9.21
C ARG A 274 -20.14 -8.87 10.09
N ILE A 275 -19.27 -7.94 9.76
CA ILE A 275 -18.09 -7.62 10.53
C ILE A 275 -17.94 -6.09 10.62
N THR A 276 -17.88 -5.59 11.86
CA THR A 276 -17.66 -4.18 12.15
C THR A 276 -16.26 -4.01 12.73
N PHE A 277 -15.51 -3.09 12.17
CA PHE A 277 -14.20 -2.66 12.64
C PHE A 277 -14.34 -1.26 13.24
N ASP A 278 -14.31 -1.17 14.56
CA ASP A 278 -14.43 0.09 15.31
C ASP A 278 -13.05 0.54 15.79
N PHE A 279 -12.54 1.60 15.18
CA PHE A 279 -11.25 2.21 15.50
C PHE A 279 -11.38 3.39 16.48
N SER A 280 -12.51 3.61 17.10
CA SER A 280 -12.76 4.75 18.01
C SER A 280 -11.81 4.80 19.20
N GLY A 281 -11.19 3.66 19.57
CA GLY A 281 -10.20 3.54 20.64
C GLY A 281 -8.78 4.01 20.27
N SER A 282 -8.54 4.43 19.02
CA SER A 282 -7.26 4.97 18.57
C SER A 282 -6.97 6.34 19.16
N ASP A 283 -5.71 6.73 19.23
CA ASP A 283 -5.27 8.01 19.78
C ASP A 283 -5.83 9.22 19.02
N ASP A 284 -5.73 10.40 19.62
CA ASP A 284 -6.07 11.67 18.99
C ASP A 284 -5.12 11.94 17.81
N GLN A 285 -5.59 12.77 16.86
CA GLN A 285 -4.76 13.17 15.73
C GLN A 285 -3.43 13.75 16.17
N SER A 286 -2.39 13.43 15.39
CA SER A 286 -1.04 13.93 15.60
C SER A 286 -0.93 15.41 15.20
N PRO A 287 -0.12 16.21 15.89
CA PRO A 287 0.26 17.55 15.43
C PRO A 287 1.22 17.52 14.23
N GLY A 288 1.77 16.35 13.88
CA GLY A 288 2.68 16.11 12.76
C GLY A 288 2.00 15.47 11.55
N ILE A 289 2.82 14.89 10.67
CA ILE A 289 2.41 14.34 9.37
C ILE A 289 1.70 12.98 9.45
N CYS A 290 1.64 12.38 10.62
CA CYS A 290 1.17 11.02 10.83
C CYS A 290 -0.30 10.99 11.21
N ASN A 291 -1.14 11.31 10.25
CA ASN A 291 -2.59 11.20 10.34
C ASN A 291 -3.13 10.48 9.12
N MET A 292 -3.92 9.46 9.32
CA MET A 292 -4.47 8.64 8.25
C MET A 292 -5.90 9.08 7.92
N PRO A 293 -6.17 9.58 6.71
CA PRO A 293 -7.53 9.93 6.31
C PRO A 293 -8.45 8.70 6.30
N PRO A 294 -9.77 8.86 6.56
CA PRO A 294 -10.73 7.74 6.60
C PRO A 294 -10.73 6.87 5.34
N ALA A 295 -10.48 7.45 4.17
CA ALA A 295 -10.38 6.71 2.91
C ALA A 295 -9.19 5.74 2.92
N ALA A 296 -8.03 6.16 3.44
CA ALA A 296 -6.86 5.31 3.61
C ALA A 296 -7.10 4.24 4.69
N ALA A 297 -7.70 4.59 5.83
CA ALA A 297 -8.00 3.65 6.91
C ALA A 297 -9.00 2.57 6.48
N LYS A 298 -10.04 2.91 5.71
CA LYS A 298 -10.92 1.95 5.03
C LYS A 298 -10.15 1.06 4.06
N GLY A 299 -9.21 1.65 3.31
CA GLY A 299 -8.32 0.90 2.40
C GLY A 299 -7.49 -0.13 3.13
N ALA A 300 -6.83 0.25 4.22
CA ALA A 300 -6.04 -0.65 5.06
C ALA A 300 -6.89 -1.79 5.68
N THR A 301 -8.11 -1.48 6.14
CA THR A 301 -9.07 -2.48 6.64
C THR A 301 -9.44 -3.49 5.54
N ARG A 302 -9.68 -3.03 4.31
CA ARG A 302 -9.96 -3.90 3.16
C ARG A 302 -8.77 -4.79 2.80
N ILE A 303 -7.53 -4.27 2.91
CA ILE A 303 -6.30 -5.08 2.72
C ILE A 303 -6.23 -6.18 3.78
N ALA A 304 -6.40 -5.86 5.06
CA ALA A 304 -6.41 -6.86 6.13
C ALA A 304 -7.49 -7.94 5.88
N PHE A 305 -8.68 -7.52 5.49
CA PHE A 305 -9.78 -8.44 5.17
C PHE A 305 -9.45 -9.36 3.99
N LEU A 306 -8.85 -8.84 2.91
CA LEU A 306 -8.38 -9.64 1.79
C LEU A 306 -7.33 -10.67 2.21
N MET A 307 -6.41 -10.31 3.11
CA MET A 307 -5.40 -11.22 3.63
C MET A 307 -6.06 -12.37 4.41
N LEU A 308 -7.05 -12.09 5.26
CA LEU A 308 -7.83 -13.10 5.99
C LEU A 308 -8.59 -14.05 5.04
N MET A 309 -9.16 -13.51 3.95
CA MET A 309 -9.85 -14.31 2.94
C MET A 309 -8.88 -15.18 2.14
N ALA A 310 -7.76 -14.60 1.69
CA ALA A 310 -6.76 -15.28 0.88
C ALA A 310 -6.08 -16.44 1.63
N SER A 311 -5.73 -16.24 2.90
CA SER A 311 -5.15 -17.29 3.76
C SER A 311 -6.06 -18.52 3.87
N GLY A 312 -7.38 -18.33 3.81
CA GLY A 312 -8.35 -19.42 3.74
C GLY A 312 -8.54 -20.04 2.36
N GLY A 313 -7.75 -19.65 1.37
CA GLY A 313 -7.90 -20.14 0.00
C GLY A 313 -9.15 -19.61 -0.73
N ILE A 314 -9.82 -18.61 -0.18
CA ILE A 314 -11.03 -18.02 -0.73
C ILE A 314 -10.64 -17.02 -1.83
N ARG A 315 -11.09 -17.27 -3.04
CA ARG A 315 -10.84 -16.41 -4.20
C ARG A 315 -12.16 -15.84 -4.70
N ILE A 316 -12.50 -14.65 -4.20
CA ILE A 316 -13.64 -13.86 -4.66
C ILE A 316 -13.08 -12.69 -5.49
N PRO A 317 -13.74 -12.30 -6.61
CA PRO A 317 -13.32 -11.13 -7.37
C PRO A 317 -13.28 -9.87 -6.51
N THR A 318 -12.21 -9.07 -6.66
CA THR A 318 -12.06 -7.79 -5.94
C THR A 318 -12.98 -6.75 -6.57
N ASN A 319 -14.24 -6.77 -6.17
CA ASN A 319 -15.27 -5.81 -6.56
C ASN A 319 -16.03 -5.31 -5.32
N GLN A 320 -16.97 -4.38 -5.49
CA GLN A 320 -17.71 -3.79 -4.36
C GLN A 320 -18.48 -4.83 -3.54
N GLY A 321 -18.96 -5.90 -4.14
CA GLY A 321 -19.69 -6.97 -3.44
C GLY A 321 -18.85 -7.69 -2.40
N LEU A 322 -17.53 -7.81 -2.61
CA LEU A 322 -16.60 -8.43 -1.65
C LEU A 322 -16.57 -7.68 -0.31
N PHE A 323 -16.75 -6.37 -0.31
CA PHE A 323 -16.66 -5.53 0.88
C PHE A 323 -18.03 -5.20 1.49
N ALA A 324 -19.12 -5.72 0.95
CA ALA A 324 -20.48 -5.45 1.42
C ALA A 324 -20.74 -5.82 2.90
N PRO A 325 -20.16 -6.90 3.48
CA PRO A 325 -20.35 -7.21 4.90
C PRO A 325 -19.52 -6.38 5.87
N ILE A 326 -18.62 -5.51 5.36
CA ILE A 326 -17.69 -4.74 6.19
C ILE A 326 -18.27 -3.38 6.55
N GLU A 327 -18.26 -3.06 7.83
CA GLU A 327 -18.48 -1.72 8.36
C GLU A 327 -17.22 -1.22 9.08
N THR A 328 -16.89 0.06 8.90
CA THR A 328 -15.77 0.72 9.58
C THR A 328 -16.26 1.94 10.33
N VAL A 329 -15.86 2.08 11.59
CA VAL A 329 -16.21 3.18 12.47
C VAL A 329 -14.94 3.90 12.89
N PHE A 330 -14.93 5.23 12.77
CA PHE A 330 -13.82 6.09 13.18
C PHE A 330 -14.33 7.18 14.12
N ARG A 331 -13.51 7.57 15.08
CA ARG A 331 -13.76 8.71 15.95
C ARG A 331 -13.21 9.98 15.30
N THR A 332 -14.07 10.96 15.10
CA THR A 332 -13.69 12.29 14.58
C THR A 332 -12.60 12.93 15.44
N GLY A 333 -11.55 13.42 14.82
CA GLY A 333 -10.36 13.98 15.50
C GLY A 333 -9.38 12.92 16.02
N SER A 334 -9.56 11.66 15.67
CA SER A 334 -8.55 10.63 15.91
C SER A 334 -7.48 10.64 14.82
N ILE A 335 -6.39 9.90 15.06
CA ILE A 335 -5.31 9.70 14.09
C ILE A 335 -5.76 9.01 12.78
N LEU A 336 -6.95 8.36 12.78
CA LEU A 336 -7.57 7.69 11.63
C LEU A 336 -8.76 8.46 11.02
N ASP A 337 -9.10 9.61 11.59
CA ASP A 337 -10.09 10.57 11.09
C ASP A 337 -9.68 11.99 11.49
N PRO A 338 -8.52 12.46 10.99
CA PRO A 338 -8.00 13.77 11.33
C PRO A 338 -8.90 14.89 10.77
N GLN A 339 -8.97 15.97 11.52
CA GLN A 339 -9.75 17.13 11.14
C GLN A 339 -8.89 18.16 10.40
N PHE A 340 -9.47 18.78 9.38
CA PHE A 340 -8.85 19.88 8.66
C PHE A 340 -8.39 20.98 9.64
N PRO A 341 -7.18 21.51 9.48
CA PRO A 341 -6.21 21.35 8.38
C PRO A 341 -5.01 20.43 8.72
N ALA A 342 -5.21 19.34 9.44
CA ALA A 342 -4.12 18.45 9.87
C ALA A 342 -3.26 17.98 8.68
N ALA A 343 -1.95 17.87 8.91
CA ALA A 343 -1.01 17.26 7.98
C ALA A 343 -1.24 15.73 7.91
N THR A 344 -1.16 15.13 6.72
CA THR A 344 -1.60 13.75 6.48
C THR A 344 -0.69 12.95 5.55
N ILE A 345 0.43 13.52 5.09
CA ILE A 345 1.24 12.93 4.02
C ILE A 345 1.80 11.54 4.37
N TYR A 346 1.94 11.22 5.65
CA TYR A 346 2.35 9.88 6.11
C TYR A 346 1.15 8.93 6.31
N GLY A 347 -0.08 9.34 6.00
CA GLY A 347 -1.29 8.56 6.29
C GLY A 347 -1.34 7.17 5.66
N ASN A 348 -0.98 7.03 4.39
CA ASN A 348 -0.97 5.71 3.72
C ASN A 348 -0.01 4.70 4.37
N GLN A 349 1.11 5.19 4.91
CA GLN A 349 2.15 4.38 5.50
C GLN A 349 1.71 3.75 6.83
N MET A 350 0.68 4.32 7.48
CA MET A 350 0.06 3.73 8.68
C MET A 350 -0.81 2.49 8.39
N CYS A 351 -0.82 2.02 7.14
CA CYS A 351 -1.49 0.78 6.76
C CYS A 351 -0.98 -0.42 7.56
N ASP A 352 0.32 -0.46 7.86
CA ASP A 352 0.94 -1.55 8.61
C ASP A 352 0.36 -1.67 10.03
N GLU A 353 0.11 -0.53 10.71
CA GLU A 353 -0.47 -0.50 12.05
C GLU A 353 -1.93 -0.96 12.06
N VAL A 354 -2.72 -0.51 11.08
CA VAL A 354 -4.13 -0.90 10.96
C VAL A 354 -4.25 -2.40 10.69
N VAL A 355 -3.45 -2.92 9.77
CA VAL A 355 -3.45 -4.36 9.44
C VAL A 355 -2.99 -5.18 10.63
N GLU A 356 -1.90 -4.79 11.30
CA GLU A 356 -1.39 -5.50 12.46
C GLU A 356 -2.40 -5.54 13.61
N ALA A 357 -3.05 -4.42 13.93
CA ALA A 357 -4.08 -4.37 14.97
C ALA A 357 -5.23 -5.35 14.67
N ILE A 358 -5.67 -5.44 13.40
CA ILE A 358 -6.71 -6.39 12.97
C ILE A 358 -6.23 -7.84 13.09
N MET A 359 -5.00 -8.16 12.66
CA MET A 359 -4.45 -9.52 12.74
C MET A 359 -4.30 -9.96 14.21
N LEU A 360 -3.83 -9.06 15.08
CA LEU A 360 -3.72 -9.33 16.52
C LEU A 360 -5.09 -9.55 17.17
N ALA A 361 -6.10 -8.73 16.82
CA ALA A 361 -7.46 -8.87 17.33
C ALA A 361 -8.07 -10.26 17.02
N LEU A 362 -7.82 -10.76 15.82
CA LEU A 362 -8.43 -11.99 15.32
C LEU A 362 -7.55 -13.25 15.50
N ALA A 363 -6.35 -13.13 16.11
CA ALA A 363 -5.39 -14.22 16.21
C ALA A 363 -5.99 -15.48 16.85
N ASP A 364 -6.63 -15.34 18.01
CA ASP A 364 -7.21 -16.48 18.72
C ASP A 364 -8.48 -17.04 18.05
N ALA A 365 -9.23 -16.17 17.35
CA ALA A 365 -10.46 -16.57 16.68
C ALA A 365 -10.23 -17.24 15.32
N LEU A 366 -9.20 -16.80 14.61
CA LEU A 366 -8.90 -17.20 13.23
C LEU A 366 -7.42 -17.55 13.05
N PRO A 367 -6.86 -18.48 13.84
CA PRO A 367 -5.41 -18.76 13.84
C PRO A 367 -4.89 -19.24 12.48
N ASP A 368 -5.75 -19.86 11.67
CA ASP A 368 -5.44 -20.33 10.31
C ASP A 368 -5.58 -19.25 9.23
N ARG A 369 -6.01 -18.04 9.59
CA ARG A 369 -6.27 -16.92 8.67
C ARG A 369 -5.32 -15.75 8.86
N VAL A 370 -4.88 -15.51 10.10
CA VAL A 370 -4.01 -14.39 10.44
C VAL A 370 -2.57 -14.66 10.02
N CYS A 371 -1.83 -13.58 9.81
CA CYS A 371 -0.37 -13.61 9.70
C CYS A 371 0.25 -12.90 10.90
N ALA A 372 1.47 -13.29 11.26
CA ALA A 372 2.29 -12.51 12.18
C ALA A 372 2.62 -11.14 11.58
N GLY A 373 3.12 -10.23 12.40
CA GLY A 373 3.33 -8.84 12.00
C GLY A 373 4.27 -8.70 10.79
N TRP A 374 3.84 -7.96 9.78
CA TRP A 374 4.73 -7.47 8.73
C TRP A 374 5.64 -6.41 9.32
N ASN A 375 6.88 -6.33 8.89
CA ASN A 375 7.72 -5.22 9.30
C ASN A 375 7.21 -3.91 8.66
N LYS A 376 7.35 -2.85 9.42
CA LYS A 376 6.85 -1.51 9.05
C LYS A 376 7.59 -0.96 7.83
N LEU A 377 6.93 -0.05 7.12
CA LEU A 377 7.51 0.60 5.94
C LEU A 377 8.90 1.16 6.24
N MET A 378 9.78 1.05 5.27
CA MET A 378 11.07 1.73 5.21
C MET A 378 11.34 2.15 3.76
N CYS A 379 11.39 3.44 3.51
CA CYS A 379 11.87 3.99 2.23
C CYS A 379 12.47 5.38 2.44
N THR A 380 13.14 5.89 1.40
CA THR A 380 13.65 7.27 1.40
C THR A 380 13.28 7.96 0.11
N ALA A 381 12.94 9.25 0.21
CA ALA A 381 12.80 10.13 -0.94
C ALA A 381 13.99 11.09 -0.98
N THR A 382 14.52 11.33 -2.17
CA THR A 382 15.64 12.26 -2.37
C THR A 382 15.37 13.21 -3.51
N SER A 383 15.85 14.43 -3.41
CA SER A 383 15.77 15.43 -4.47
C SER A 383 16.98 16.34 -4.46
N GLY A 384 17.28 16.94 -5.60
CA GLY A 384 18.44 17.82 -5.79
C GLY A 384 18.63 18.17 -7.26
N VAL A 385 19.83 18.57 -7.64
CA VAL A 385 20.22 18.82 -9.02
C VAL A 385 21.22 17.75 -9.48
N ASP A 386 20.97 17.14 -10.64
CA ASP A 386 21.89 16.18 -11.23
C ASP A 386 23.06 16.95 -11.89
N PRO A 387 24.29 16.82 -11.40
CA PRO A 387 25.44 17.56 -11.94
C PRO A 387 25.84 17.13 -13.36
N ARG A 388 25.30 16.01 -13.86
CA ARG A 388 25.56 15.53 -15.23
C ARG A 388 24.76 16.30 -16.26
N THR A 389 23.55 16.73 -15.89
CA THR A 389 22.60 17.39 -16.80
C THR A 389 22.33 18.85 -16.41
N GLY A 390 22.53 19.21 -15.13
CA GLY A 390 22.11 20.48 -14.56
C GLY A 390 20.62 20.57 -14.25
N GLU A 391 19.86 19.46 -14.43
CA GLU A 391 18.42 19.40 -14.22
C GLU A 391 18.06 18.93 -12.80
N PRO A 392 16.94 19.39 -12.24
CA PRO A 392 16.44 18.89 -10.98
C PRO A 392 15.96 17.44 -11.10
N PHE A 393 16.16 16.66 -10.06
CA PHE A 393 15.65 15.29 -9.95
C PHE A 393 14.89 15.05 -8.66
N ALA A 394 14.02 14.07 -8.68
CA ALA A 394 13.42 13.46 -7.49
C ALA A 394 13.40 11.93 -7.67
N ALA A 395 13.70 11.21 -6.60
CA ALA A 395 13.70 9.76 -6.61
C ALA A 395 13.16 9.19 -5.30
N PHE A 396 12.41 8.09 -5.42
CA PHE A 396 12.15 7.18 -4.30
C PHE A 396 13.13 6.03 -4.37
N THR A 397 13.91 5.84 -3.30
CA THR A 397 14.74 4.65 -3.16
C THR A 397 13.94 3.63 -2.36
N VAL A 398 13.33 2.69 -3.07
CA VAL A 398 12.52 1.59 -2.50
C VAL A 398 13.28 0.26 -2.49
N PHE A 399 14.60 0.33 -2.35
CA PHE A 399 15.45 -0.85 -2.14
C PHE A 399 15.29 -1.43 -0.73
N GLN A 400 14.77 -0.62 0.18
CA GLN A 400 14.53 -1.00 1.57
C GLN A 400 13.26 -1.84 1.69
N ARG A 401 13.33 -3.10 1.26
CA ARG A 401 12.20 -4.02 1.33
C ARG A 401 12.19 -4.75 2.65
N THR A 402 11.16 -4.51 3.42
CA THR A 402 10.88 -5.24 4.67
C THR A 402 10.25 -6.60 4.37
N GLY A 403 10.22 -7.50 5.36
CA GLY A 403 9.62 -8.82 5.23
C GLY A 403 8.21 -8.90 5.82
N PRO A 404 7.30 -9.69 5.22
CA PRO A 404 6.01 -10.05 5.80
C PRO A 404 6.16 -11.06 6.92
N GLY A 405 5.14 -11.13 7.79
CA GLY A 405 5.06 -12.14 8.83
C GLY A 405 4.84 -13.56 8.31
N GLY A 406 5.21 -14.54 9.11
CA GLY A 406 4.85 -15.94 8.89
C GLY A 406 3.35 -16.18 9.10
N THR A 407 2.83 -17.26 8.51
CA THR A 407 1.45 -17.72 8.67
C THR A 407 1.41 -19.18 9.06
N GLN A 408 0.29 -19.70 9.49
CA GLN A 408 0.15 -21.13 9.70
C GLN A 408 0.41 -21.90 8.40
N GLY A 409 1.48 -22.66 8.37
CA GLY A 409 1.86 -23.51 7.24
C GLY A 409 2.83 -22.88 6.23
N GLN A 410 3.15 -21.58 6.34
CA GLN A 410 4.03 -20.91 5.38
C GLN A 410 4.94 -19.89 6.04
N ASP A 411 6.20 -19.89 5.63
CA ASP A 411 7.15 -18.82 5.95
C ASP A 411 6.73 -17.51 5.26
N GLY A 412 7.08 -16.37 5.85
CA GLY A 412 6.95 -15.08 5.18
C GLY A 412 7.83 -15.02 3.93
N TRP A 413 7.35 -14.36 2.87
CA TRP A 413 8.12 -14.16 1.64
C TRP A 413 9.25 -13.16 1.87
N ASP A 414 10.44 -13.44 1.34
CA ASP A 414 11.57 -12.55 1.54
C ASP A 414 11.41 -11.26 0.72
N ALA A 415 11.75 -10.11 1.32
CA ALA A 415 11.82 -8.81 0.69
C ALA A 415 10.56 -8.37 -0.08
N LEU A 416 9.38 -8.65 0.48
CA LEU A 416 8.11 -8.33 -0.20
C LEU A 416 7.73 -6.84 -0.09
N GLY A 417 8.11 -6.16 0.99
CA GLY A 417 7.78 -4.77 1.27
C GLY A 417 6.61 -4.62 2.26
N PHE A 418 6.01 -3.44 2.34
CA PHE A 418 4.98 -3.13 3.32
C PHE A 418 3.55 -3.54 2.86
N THR A 419 2.62 -3.66 3.81
CA THR A 419 1.27 -4.18 3.56
C THR A 419 0.44 -3.32 2.62
N GLY A 420 0.62 -2.00 2.63
CA GLY A 420 -0.15 -1.06 1.81
C GLY A 420 -0.05 -1.29 0.29
N THR A 421 1.03 -1.96 -0.15
CA THR A 421 1.20 -2.36 -1.56
C THR A 421 0.85 -3.82 -1.82
N ALA A 422 0.52 -4.58 -0.78
CA ALA A 422 0.30 -6.03 -0.86
C ALA A 422 1.43 -6.78 -1.61
N GLY A 423 2.67 -6.27 -1.52
CA GLY A 423 3.84 -6.83 -2.18
C GLY A 423 3.92 -6.61 -3.68
N GLN A 424 3.09 -5.76 -4.27
CA GLN A 424 3.05 -5.59 -5.73
C GLN A 424 3.93 -4.46 -6.27
N MET A 425 4.48 -3.59 -5.41
CA MET A 425 5.50 -2.63 -5.85
C MET A 425 6.74 -3.36 -6.37
N ARG A 426 7.30 -2.84 -7.44
CA ARG A 426 8.52 -3.39 -8.04
C ARG A 426 9.76 -2.74 -7.44
N TYR A 427 10.90 -3.43 -7.52
CA TYR A 427 12.19 -2.77 -7.37
C TYR A 427 12.44 -1.87 -8.57
N PRO A 428 12.93 -0.65 -8.39
CA PRO A 428 13.47 0.12 -9.52
C PRO A 428 14.67 -0.65 -10.08
N ASP A 429 14.80 -0.63 -11.39
CA ASP A 429 15.98 -1.18 -12.05
C ASP A 429 17.22 -0.38 -11.63
N PRO A 430 18.28 -0.99 -11.09
CA PRO A 430 19.47 -0.27 -10.65
C PRO A 430 20.14 0.53 -11.76
N GLU A 431 20.22 0.00 -12.98
CA GLU A 431 20.85 0.69 -14.11
C GLU A 431 20.00 1.90 -14.52
N MET A 432 18.66 1.78 -14.50
CA MET A 432 17.76 2.90 -14.79
C MET A 432 17.82 3.96 -13.70
N LEU A 433 17.92 3.57 -12.42
CA LEU A 433 18.09 4.54 -11.33
C LEU A 433 19.38 5.33 -11.50
N GLU A 434 20.51 4.67 -11.77
CA GLU A 434 21.82 5.30 -11.98
C GLU A 434 21.85 6.17 -13.24
N LEU A 435 21.10 5.79 -14.27
CA LEU A 435 20.96 6.56 -15.51
C LEU A 435 20.15 7.85 -15.29
N THR A 436 19.04 7.76 -14.56
CA THR A 436 18.07 8.85 -14.42
C THR A 436 18.28 9.74 -13.20
N THR A 437 19.08 9.31 -12.24
CA THR A 437 19.39 10.05 -11.01
C THR A 437 20.87 9.97 -10.66
N PRO A 438 21.43 10.93 -9.91
CA PRO A 438 22.84 10.92 -9.54
C PRO A 438 23.13 9.99 -8.34
N HIS A 439 22.64 8.76 -8.40
CA HIS A 439 22.89 7.71 -7.41
C HIS A 439 23.76 6.61 -7.99
N PHE A 440 24.49 5.91 -7.14
CA PHE A 440 25.26 4.71 -7.47
C PHE A 440 24.99 3.63 -6.42
N LEU A 441 24.39 2.52 -6.84
CA LEU A 441 24.06 1.39 -5.96
C LEU A 441 25.32 0.51 -5.79
N GLU A 442 25.79 0.35 -4.55
CA GLU A 442 26.95 -0.48 -4.23
C GLU A 442 26.56 -1.96 -4.08
N TYR A 443 25.46 -2.23 -3.39
CA TYR A 443 24.89 -3.57 -3.25
C TYR A 443 23.40 -3.52 -2.87
N LEU A 444 22.69 -4.60 -3.19
CA LEU A 444 21.33 -4.92 -2.74
C LEU A 444 21.26 -6.43 -2.52
N GLU A 445 21.01 -6.84 -1.27
CA GLU A 445 21.04 -8.25 -0.86
C GLU A 445 19.97 -8.53 0.20
N TYR A 446 19.65 -9.79 0.46
CA TYR A 446 18.90 -10.15 1.65
C TYR A 446 19.71 -9.83 2.91
N LEU A 447 19.02 -9.35 3.95
CA LEU A 447 19.63 -9.12 5.26
C LEU A 447 19.55 -10.43 6.09
N PRO A 448 20.68 -11.13 6.31
CA PRO A 448 20.67 -12.30 7.16
C PRO A 448 20.18 -11.97 8.58
N ASP A 449 19.58 -12.95 9.25
CA ASP A 449 19.10 -12.84 10.64
C ASP A 449 18.00 -11.77 10.86
N SER A 450 17.47 -11.17 9.82
CA SER A 450 16.51 -10.06 9.94
C SER A 450 15.09 -10.51 10.29
N ALA A 451 14.73 -11.77 10.00
CA ALA A 451 13.38 -12.28 10.23
C ALA A 451 13.17 -12.73 11.67
N GLY A 452 11.97 -12.53 12.21
CA GLY A 452 11.52 -13.15 13.44
C GLY A 452 11.44 -14.66 13.32
N ALA A 453 12.03 -15.36 14.29
CA ALA A 453 12.04 -16.83 14.32
C ALA A 453 10.64 -17.40 14.63
N GLY A 454 10.31 -18.54 14.04
CA GLY A 454 9.04 -19.25 14.23
C GLY A 454 9.12 -20.66 13.69
N GLU A 455 8.11 -21.50 13.95
CA GLU A 455 7.89 -22.72 13.18
C GLU A 455 7.83 -22.36 11.69
N PHE A 456 7.13 -21.26 11.42
CA PHE A 456 7.12 -20.52 10.14
C PHE A 456 7.74 -19.16 10.40
N ARG A 457 8.96 -18.93 9.89
CA ARG A 457 9.66 -17.68 10.11
C ARG A 457 9.00 -16.51 9.34
N GLY A 458 9.26 -15.29 9.77
CA GLY A 458 9.02 -14.12 8.95
C GLY A 458 9.85 -14.13 7.67
N GLY A 459 9.46 -13.34 6.68
CA GLY A 459 10.28 -13.06 5.50
C GLY A 459 11.50 -12.23 5.87
N LEU A 460 12.61 -12.44 5.19
CA LEU A 460 13.80 -11.60 5.35
C LEU A 460 13.56 -10.19 4.78
N GLY A 461 14.20 -9.20 5.38
CA GLY A 461 14.36 -7.89 4.79
C GLY A 461 15.57 -7.79 3.88
N THR A 462 15.87 -6.58 3.39
CA THR A 462 17.03 -6.32 2.53
C THR A 462 18.06 -5.44 3.19
N ARG A 463 19.31 -5.59 2.80
CA ARG A 463 20.37 -4.61 3.01
C ARG A 463 20.78 -4.00 1.69
N ALA A 464 21.00 -2.69 1.69
CA ALA A 464 21.45 -1.95 0.53
C ALA A 464 22.42 -0.84 0.93
N ALA A 465 23.32 -0.48 0.04
CA ALA A 465 24.07 0.76 0.17
C ALA A 465 24.18 1.46 -1.18
N TRP A 466 24.09 2.77 -1.15
CA TRP A 466 24.26 3.60 -2.35
C TRP A 466 24.96 4.91 -2.00
N ARG A 467 25.60 5.51 -3.00
CA ARG A 467 26.19 6.84 -2.90
C ARG A 467 25.37 7.85 -3.68
N THR A 468 25.32 9.06 -3.14
CA THR A 468 24.62 10.17 -3.75
C THR A 468 25.64 11.18 -4.30
N TYR A 469 25.36 11.68 -5.51
CA TYR A 469 26.23 12.64 -6.19
C TYR A 469 25.52 13.93 -6.59
N GLY A 470 24.25 14.08 -6.19
CA GLY A 470 23.45 15.28 -6.46
C GLY A 470 24.01 16.53 -5.80
N GLU A 471 23.76 17.68 -6.42
CA GLU A 471 24.07 18.98 -5.83
C GLU A 471 22.85 19.51 -5.07
N GLY A 472 23.10 20.11 -3.89
CA GLY A 472 22.03 20.58 -3.00
C GLY A 472 21.05 19.48 -2.61
N GLN A 473 21.50 18.21 -2.62
CA GLN A 473 20.62 17.08 -2.38
C GLN A 473 20.11 17.06 -0.94
N ILE A 474 18.81 16.85 -0.81
CA ILE A 474 18.14 16.53 0.44
C ILE A 474 17.58 15.12 0.37
N GLY A 475 17.54 14.46 1.52
CA GLY A 475 16.87 13.18 1.69
C GLY A 475 15.86 13.26 2.81
N VAL A 476 14.74 12.58 2.68
CA VAL A 476 13.74 12.42 3.72
C VAL A 476 13.43 10.95 3.92
N THR A 477 13.33 10.52 5.17
CA THR A 477 12.92 9.16 5.53
C THR A 477 11.42 9.07 5.66
N LEU A 478 10.90 7.93 5.22
CA LEU A 478 9.52 7.50 5.35
C LEU A 478 9.58 6.09 5.91
N ALA A 479 9.75 6.00 7.22
CA ALA A 479 10.02 4.74 7.88
C ALA A 479 9.30 4.65 9.23
N ASP A 480 9.19 3.45 9.74
CA ASP A 480 8.81 3.16 11.11
C ASP A 480 9.63 1.98 11.64
N ASN A 481 9.47 1.63 12.90
CA ASN A 481 10.20 0.55 13.57
C ASN A 481 11.73 0.72 13.51
N MET A 482 12.21 1.97 13.64
CA MET A 482 13.64 2.29 13.59
C MET A 482 14.34 1.95 14.90
N ALA A 483 15.46 1.24 14.83
CA ALA A 483 16.25 0.83 15.99
C ALA A 483 16.71 2.01 16.87
N ALA A 484 16.98 3.16 16.25
CA ALA A 484 17.47 4.37 16.93
C ALA A 484 16.38 5.12 17.75
N GLU A 485 15.09 4.81 17.57
CA GLU A 485 13.96 5.61 18.09
C GLU A 485 13.04 4.85 19.06
N GLY A 486 13.58 3.89 19.81
CA GLY A 486 12.76 3.11 20.75
C GLY A 486 11.68 2.31 20.03
N ALA A 487 12.08 1.60 19.00
CA ALA A 487 11.28 0.84 18.09
C ALA A 487 10.16 0.02 18.75
N TYR A 488 9.06 -0.16 18.02
CA TYR A 488 7.98 -1.06 18.37
C TYR A 488 7.89 -2.15 17.28
N PRO A 489 8.62 -3.27 17.46
CA PRO A 489 8.67 -4.33 16.46
C PRO A 489 7.28 -4.95 16.26
N SER A 490 6.95 -5.30 15.03
CA SER A 490 5.71 -6.01 14.73
C SER A 490 5.70 -7.39 15.37
N ARG A 491 4.53 -7.82 15.85
CA ARG A 491 4.41 -8.93 16.80
C ARG A 491 4.45 -10.29 16.15
N GLY A 492 5.20 -11.20 16.79
CA GLY A 492 5.11 -12.64 16.54
C GLY A 492 3.81 -13.23 17.07
N LEU A 493 3.35 -14.31 16.45
CA LEU A 493 2.13 -15.01 16.87
C LEU A 493 2.44 -16.44 17.34
N PHE A 494 1.66 -16.93 18.32
CA PHE A 494 1.70 -18.31 18.82
C PHE A 494 3.08 -18.81 19.24
N GLY A 495 3.90 -17.91 19.82
CA GLY A 495 5.25 -18.21 20.29
C GLY A 495 6.35 -17.88 19.27
N GLY A 496 6.00 -17.36 18.12
CA GLY A 496 6.96 -16.76 17.18
C GLY A 496 7.60 -15.49 17.73
N HIS A 497 8.81 -15.18 17.30
CA HIS A 497 9.54 -13.97 17.69
C HIS A 497 9.05 -12.76 16.90
N ASP A 498 9.16 -11.57 17.50
CA ASP A 498 8.83 -10.31 16.87
C ASP A 498 9.72 -10.03 15.64
N SER A 499 9.31 -9.07 14.81
CA SER A 499 10.02 -8.64 13.59
C SER A 499 11.42 -8.08 13.88
N GLY A 500 12.28 -8.07 12.87
CA GLY A 500 13.52 -7.31 12.88
C GLY A 500 13.27 -5.81 12.95
N LEU A 501 14.32 -5.04 13.26
CA LEU A 501 14.27 -3.58 13.28
C LEU A 501 14.83 -3.00 11.98
N ASN A 502 14.38 -1.79 11.64
CA ASN A 502 14.87 -1.01 10.52
C ASN A 502 16.05 -0.12 10.98
N GLU A 503 17.06 0.03 10.13
CA GLU A 503 18.24 0.86 10.39
C GLU A 503 18.63 1.63 9.13
N LEU A 504 18.88 2.92 9.28
CA LEU A 504 19.43 3.79 8.25
C LEU A 504 20.62 4.57 8.82
N ARG A 505 21.72 4.56 8.08
CA ARG A 505 22.92 5.33 8.45
C ARG A 505 23.48 6.07 7.25
N LEU A 506 23.87 7.31 7.49
CA LEU A 506 24.61 8.13 6.55
C LEU A 506 26.09 8.16 6.93
N GLU A 507 26.96 8.00 5.95
CA GLU A 507 28.39 8.23 6.06
C GLU A 507 28.72 9.43 5.18
N TYR A 508 29.10 10.54 5.78
CA TYR A 508 29.41 11.77 5.08
C TYR A 508 30.85 11.76 4.51
N PRO A 509 31.12 12.57 3.49
CA PRO A 509 32.46 12.64 2.87
C PRO A 509 33.58 13.08 3.82
N ASP A 510 33.26 13.79 4.90
CA ASP A 510 34.20 14.22 5.95
C ASP A 510 34.51 13.12 6.97
N GLY A 511 33.90 11.93 6.82
CA GLY A 511 34.07 10.78 7.71
C GLY A 511 33.13 10.77 8.92
N THR A 512 32.26 11.78 9.07
CA THR A 512 31.23 11.76 10.11
C THR A 512 30.08 10.82 9.72
N THR A 513 29.33 10.34 10.70
CA THR A 513 28.18 9.45 10.51
C THR A 513 26.94 10.03 11.18
N HIS A 514 25.77 9.68 10.66
CA HIS A 514 24.48 10.05 11.23
C HIS A 514 23.53 8.84 11.17
N GLU A 515 22.97 8.45 12.32
CA GLU A 515 21.87 7.49 12.37
C GLU A 515 20.60 8.23 11.98
N TRP A 516 20.04 7.84 10.82
CA TRP A 516 18.96 8.58 10.18
C TRP A 516 17.61 8.11 10.73
N GLY A 517 16.84 9.02 11.31
CA GLY A 517 15.57 8.74 11.98
C GLY A 517 14.41 8.40 11.03
N SER A 518 13.26 8.09 11.61
CA SER A 518 12.11 7.54 10.86
C SER A 518 11.41 8.56 9.96
N LYS A 519 11.30 9.80 10.38
CA LYS A 519 10.64 10.91 9.68
C LYS A 519 11.52 12.14 9.79
N GLU A 520 12.66 12.08 9.12
CA GLU A 520 13.70 13.08 9.24
C GLU A 520 14.17 13.55 7.86
N LEU A 521 14.35 14.86 7.72
CA LEU A 521 14.90 15.50 6.52
C LEU A 521 16.35 15.91 6.79
N VAL A 522 17.26 15.47 5.91
CA VAL A 522 18.69 15.73 6.05
C VAL A 522 19.31 16.22 4.76
N GLN A 523 20.38 17.02 4.88
CA GLN A 523 21.23 17.37 3.77
C GLN A 523 22.16 16.19 3.45
N GLN A 524 22.32 15.90 2.17
CA GLN A 524 23.21 14.85 1.67
C GLN A 524 24.28 15.44 0.74
N PRO A 525 25.41 15.93 1.29
CA PRO A 525 26.51 16.41 0.46
C PRO A 525 26.96 15.36 -0.57
N LYS A 526 27.45 15.81 -1.71
CA LYS A 526 27.96 14.94 -2.78
C LYS A 526 28.96 13.91 -2.25
N GLY A 527 28.72 12.64 -2.51
CA GLY A 527 29.53 11.52 -2.04
C GLY A 527 29.04 10.91 -0.72
N THR A 528 27.95 11.40 -0.12
CA THR A 528 27.32 10.76 1.03
C THR A 528 26.94 9.34 0.67
N ARG A 529 27.29 8.39 1.55
CA ARG A 529 26.92 6.98 1.44
C ARG A 529 25.73 6.71 2.36
N VAL A 530 24.68 6.13 1.81
CA VAL A 530 23.52 5.69 2.58
C VAL A 530 23.62 4.16 2.76
N ILE A 531 23.50 3.70 3.99
CA ILE A 531 23.47 2.28 4.35
C ILE A 531 22.11 1.99 4.95
N SER A 532 21.45 0.99 4.43
CA SER A 532 20.08 0.61 4.80
C SER A 532 20.02 -0.87 5.16
N ASN A 533 19.46 -1.18 6.33
CA ASN A 533 19.11 -2.51 6.79
C ASN A 533 17.61 -2.53 7.08
N ALA A 534 16.82 -3.05 6.16
CA ALA A 534 15.38 -3.23 6.34
C ALA A 534 15.14 -4.54 7.11
N GLY A 535 14.38 -4.48 8.19
CA GLY A 535 14.07 -5.64 9.01
C GLY A 535 13.15 -6.64 8.31
N GLY A 536 13.22 -7.89 8.71
CA GLY A 536 12.30 -8.94 8.28
C GLY A 536 11.01 -8.94 9.09
N GLY A 537 10.02 -9.71 8.64
CA GLY A 537 8.74 -9.88 9.33
C GLY A 537 8.82 -10.75 10.58
N ALA A 538 7.75 -10.80 11.36
CA ALA A 538 7.65 -11.58 12.57
C ALA A 538 7.36 -13.07 12.31
N GLY A 539 7.75 -13.93 13.24
CA GLY A 539 7.57 -15.38 13.20
C GLY A 539 6.18 -15.83 13.65
N PHE A 540 5.77 -17.00 13.19
CA PHE A 540 4.53 -17.67 13.58
C PHE A 540 4.85 -19.06 14.16
N GLY A 541 4.29 -19.36 15.35
CA GLY A 541 4.50 -20.64 16.03
C GLY A 541 5.88 -20.76 16.70
N ASP A 542 6.03 -21.78 17.54
CA ASP A 542 7.25 -22.03 18.31
C ASP A 542 8.46 -22.35 17.39
N PRO A 543 9.54 -21.54 17.42
CA PRO A 543 10.72 -21.75 16.57
C PRO A 543 11.35 -23.13 16.73
N LYS A 544 11.27 -23.75 17.91
CA LYS A 544 11.82 -25.07 18.16
C LYS A 544 11.11 -26.19 17.39
N LYS A 545 9.91 -25.93 16.87
CA LYS A 545 9.16 -26.85 16.01
C LYS A 545 9.60 -26.80 14.54
N ARG A 546 10.35 -25.76 14.13
CA ARG A 546 10.87 -25.67 12.75
C ARG A 546 11.77 -26.87 12.46
N PRO A 547 11.59 -27.59 11.32
CA PRO A 547 12.46 -28.71 10.94
C PRO A 547 13.94 -28.30 10.93
N ALA A 548 14.78 -29.07 11.61
CA ALA A 548 16.20 -28.73 11.78
C ALA A 548 16.98 -28.73 10.46
N ASP A 549 16.55 -29.50 9.49
CA ASP A 549 17.08 -29.53 8.12
C ASP A 549 16.80 -28.26 7.35
N LYS A 550 15.60 -27.64 7.54
CA LYS A 550 15.31 -26.31 6.98
C LYS A 550 16.23 -25.25 7.58
N VAL A 551 16.42 -25.26 8.91
CA VAL A 551 17.34 -24.33 9.59
C VAL A 551 18.76 -24.49 9.07
N LEU A 552 19.24 -25.75 8.90
CA LEU A 552 20.55 -26.00 8.31
C LEU A 552 20.67 -25.49 6.86
N ALA A 553 19.63 -25.65 6.07
CA ALA A 553 19.61 -25.13 4.70
C ALA A 553 19.75 -23.60 4.67
N GLU A 554 19.00 -22.89 5.51
CA GLU A 554 19.09 -21.42 5.62
C GLU A 554 20.48 -20.94 6.07
N VAL A 555 21.13 -21.68 6.97
CA VAL A 555 22.52 -21.37 7.38
C VAL A 555 23.50 -21.60 6.22
N ARG A 556 23.33 -22.69 5.45
CA ARG A 556 24.16 -22.96 4.26
C ARG A 556 23.98 -21.91 3.16
N ASP A 557 22.76 -21.38 3.02
CA ASP A 557 22.43 -20.33 2.05
C ASP A 557 22.87 -18.93 2.52
N GLY A 558 23.42 -18.82 3.76
CA GLY A 558 23.85 -17.54 4.33
C GLY A 558 22.72 -16.60 4.75
N LEU A 559 21.49 -17.12 4.89
CA LEU A 559 20.30 -16.37 5.29
C LEU A 559 20.13 -16.31 6.82
N LEU A 560 20.73 -17.26 7.54
CA LEU A 560 20.69 -17.38 8.99
C LEU A 560 22.10 -17.68 9.52
N SER A 561 22.50 -17.03 10.61
CA SER A 561 23.78 -17.33 11.27
C SER A 561 23.69 -18.61 12.10
N VAL A 562 24.85 -19.25 12.32
CA VAL A 562 24.98 -20.45 13.22
C VAL A 562 24.54 -20.08 14.64
N GLU A 563 24.86 -18.87 15.07
CA GLU A 563 24.52 -18.32 16.39
C GLU A 563 23.00 -18.23 16.58
N ARG A 564 22.28 -17.66 15.59
CA ARG A 564 20.82 -17.54 15.62
C ARG A 564 20.13 -18.89 15.45
N ALA A 565 20.66 -19.78 14.62
CA ALA A 565 20.18 -21.17 14.50
C ALA A 565 20.16 -21.89 15.86
N ARG A 566 21.20 -21.68 16.66
CA ARG A 566 21.28 -22.25 18.00
C ARG A 566 20.38 -21.52 19.01
N ALA A 567 20.44 -20.18 19.03
CA ALA A 567 19.75 -19.39 20.05
C ALA A 567 18.24 -19.46 19.91
N ASP A 568 17.73 -19.27 18.68
CA ASP A 568 16.30 -19.14 18.43
C ASP A 568 15.63 -20.50 18.16
N TYR A 569 16.29 -21.35 17.38
CA TYR A 569 15.69 -22.61 16.91
C TYR A 569 16.17 -23.86 17.71
N GLY A 570 17.15 -23.70 18.59
CA GLY A 570 17.74 -24.81 19.30
C GLY A 570 18.47 -25.80 18.37
N VAL A 571 18.96 -25.35 17.21
CA VAL A 571 19.65 -26.19 16.22
C VAL A 571 21.14 -25.98 16.33
N VAL A 572 21.88 -27.08 16.59
CA VAL A 572 23.34 -27.06 16.67
C VAL A 572 23.91 -27.45 15.32
N ILE A 573 24.69 -26.55 14.73
CA ILE A 573 25.38 -26.75 13.46
C ILE A 573 26.88 -26.72 13.71
N VAL A 574 27.60 -27.64 13.14
CA VAL A 574 29.07 -27.80 13.28
C VAL A 574 29.70 -27.85 11.90
N ASP A 575 30.96 -27.39 11.80
CA ASP A 575 31.79 -27.58 10.60
C ASP A 575 32.96 -28.49 10.98
N GLU A 576 32.92 -29.71 10.47
CA GLU A 576 33.99 -30.73 10.70
C GLU A 576 34.97 -30.83 9.52
N GLY A 577 35.08 -29.75 8.72
CA GLY A 577 35.97 -29.70 7.55
C GLY A 577 35.36 -30.27 6.26
N ASN A 578 34.14 -30.81 6.34
CA ASN A 578 33.34 -31.27 5.21
C ASN A 578 32.12 -30.37 4.92
N GLY A 579 32.12 -29.16 5.49
CA GLY A 579 31.01 -28.19 5.44
C GLY A 579 30.04 -28.31 6.62
N LEU A 580 29.07 -27.41 6.66
CA LEU A 580 28.11 -27.26 7.75
C LEU A 580 27.19 -28.50 7.86
N GLN A 581 27.13 -29.09 9.06
CA GLN A 581 26.34 -30.30 9.36
C GLN A 581 25.51 -30.12 10.64
N LEU A 582 24.37 -30.81 10.71
CA LEU A 582 23.51 -30.85 11.88
C LEU A 582 24.06 -31.79 12.94
N ASP A 583 24.33 -31.29 14.15
CA ASP A 583 24.53 -32.15 15.34
C ASP A 583 23.15 -32.54 15.92
N ALA A 584 22.64 -33.68 15.49
CA ALA A 584 21.32 -34.14 15.87
C ALA A 584 21.17 -34.39 17.37
N THR A 585 22.25 -34.86 18.04
CA THR A 585 22.22 -35.17 19.47
C THR A 585 22.11 -33.90 20.32
N ARG A 586 22.97 -32.92 20.06
CA ARG A 586 22.94 -31.65 20.77
C ARG A 586 21.66 -30.85 20.44
N THR A 587 21.17 -30.91 19.19
CA THR A 587 19.93 -30.31 18.77
C THR A 587 18.73 -30.87 19.55
N ALA A 588 18.62 -32.20 19.65
CA ALA A 588 17.57 -32.85 20.44
C ALA A 588 17.60 -32.42 21.92
N ALA A 589 18.80 -32.31 22.50
CA ALA A 589 18.96 -31.88 23.90
C ALA A 589 18.55 -30.40 24.13
N LEU A 590 18.76 -29.51 23.15
CA LEU A 590 18.35 -28.09 23.26
C LEU A 590 16.83 -27.85 23.01
N ARG A 591 16.19 -28.77 22.29
CA ARG A 591 14.76 -28.70 21.96
C ARG A 591 13.86 -29.41 22.98
N ALA A 592 14.44 -30.29 23.80
CA ALA A 592 13.74 -30.93 24.92
C ALA A 592 13.48 -29.93 26.07
#